data_b81b6d1c6f405b52841e0a0ff30f550c
#
_entry.id   b81b6d1c6f405b52841e0a0ff30f550c
#
_cell.length_a   1.000
_cell.length_b   1.000
_cell.length_c   1.000
_cell.angle_alpha   90.00
_cell.angle_beta   90.00
_cell.angle_gamma   90.00
#
_symmetry.space_group_name_H-M   'P 1'
#
loop_
_entity.id
_entity.type
_entity.pdbx_description
1 polymer ?
#
loop_
_entity_poly.entity_id
_entity_poly.type
_entity_poly.pdbx_seq_one_letter_code
_entity_poly.pdbx_strand_id
1 'polypeptide(L)'
;MIYTHTIGRIGAKDCRVITGTHGTFMAVDIAVDDYSKGKQITTWVRVKSSKENHIRLAEYLTKGRMVLVEGTLTSSIWTDRNGENHIQHSIIADSIAFVNAGKKDATDTLSLIHI
;
A
#
# COMPACT_ATOMS: atom_id res chain seq x y z
N MET A 1 -13.07 0.19 13.88
CA MET A 1 -12.45 0.27 12.55
C MET A 1 -11.41 1.36 12.56
N ILE A 2 -10.21 1.06 12.09
CA ILE A 2 -9.18 2.07 11.88
C ILE A 2 -9.14 2.41 10.40
N TYR A 3 -9.47 3.63 10.05
CA TYR A 3 -9.44 4.09 8.68
C TYR A 3 -8.22 4.96 8.45
N THR A 4 -7.45 4.70 7.39
CA THR A 4 -6.18 5.39 7.18
C THR A 4 -6.09 6.02 5.79
N HIS A 5 -5.24 7.03 5.73
CA HIS A 5 -4.70 7.60 4.50
C HIS A 5 -3.20 7.35 4.53
N THR A 6 -2.71 6.52 3.61
CA THR A 6 -1.33 6.03 3.66
C THR A 6 -0.64 6.26 2.34
N ILE A 7 0.54 6.86 2.38
CA ILE A 7 1.36 7.07 1.19
C ILE A 7 2.56 6.13 1.28
N GLY A 8 2.79 5.37 0.22
CA GLY A 8 3.92 4.45 0.17
C GLY A 8 4.37 4.18 -1.24
N ARG A 9 5.50 3.49 -1.37
CA ARG A 9 6.05 3.06 -2.65
C ARG A 9 5.89 1.57 -2.81
N ILE A 10 5.51 1.17 -4.01
CA ILE A 10 5.35 -0.25 -4.33
C ILE A 10 6.71 -0.93 -4.26
N GLY A 11 6.76 -2.06 -3.56
CA GLY A 11 7.99 -2.81 -3.33
C GLY A 11 8.46 -3.62 -4.54
N ALA A 12 9.43 -4.49 -4.30
CA ALA A 12 10.10 -5.23 -5.36
C ALA A 12 9.16 -6.18 -6.13
N LYS A 13 8.09 -6.63 -5.49
CA LYS A 13 7.08 -7.47 -6.13
C LYS A 13 5.94 -6.59 -6.61
N ASP A 14 5.65 -6.68 -7.90
CA ASP A 14 4.52 -5.99 -8.47
C ASP A 14 3.19 -6.48 -7.90
N CYS A 15 2.15 -5.70 -8.14
CA CYS A 15 0.81 -6.06 -7.71
C CYS A 15 0.39 -7.40 -8.32
N ARG A 16 -0.23 -8.23 -7.51
CA ARG A 16 -0.73 -9.55 -7.91
C ARG A 16 -2.24 -9.55 -7.94
N VAL A 17 -2.78 -10.22 -8.94
CA VAL A 17 -4.22 -10.49 -9.02
C VAL A 17 -4.41 -11.97 -8.70
N ILE A 18 -5.18 -12.24 -7.66
CA ILE A 18 -5.37 -13.60 -7.15
C ILE A 18 -6.84 -13.98 -7.31
N THR A 19 -7.08 -15.11 -7.98
CA THR A 19 -8.42 -15.66 -8.15
C THR A 19 -8.57 -16.87 -7.26
N GLY A 20 -9.56 -16.84 -6.37
CA GLY A 20 -9.84 -17.93 -5.46
C GLY A 20 -11.30 -18.32 -5.49
N THR A 21 -11.69 -19.19 -4.55
CA THR A 21 -13.07 -19.67 -4.43
C THR A 21 -14.09 -18.57 -4.15
N HIS A 22 -13.63 -17.47 -3.53
CA HIS A 22 -14.51 -16.37 -3.15
C HIS A 22 -14.41 -15.17 -4.09
N GLY A 23 -13.77 -15.33 -5.24
CA GLY A 23 -13.64 -14.30 -6.24
C GLY A 23 -12.21 -13.86 -6.48
N THR A 24 -12.08 -12.72 -7.13
CA THR A 24 -10.78 -12.17 -7.53
C THR A 24 -10.46 -10.93 -6.69
N PHE A 25 -9.20 -10.82 -6.25
CA PHE A 25 -8.73 -9.62 -5.56
C PHE A 25 -7.30 -9.31 -5.96
N MET A 26 -6.89 -8.06 -5.76
CA MET A 26 -5.51 -7.66 -5.95
C MET A 26 -4.81 -7.54 -4.60
N ALA A 27 -3.50 -7.75 -4.60
CA ALA A 27 -2.65 -7.56 -3.43
C ALA A 27 -1.30 -7.00 -3.84
N VAL A 28 -0.84 -5.98 -3.13
CA VAL A 28 0.46 -5.37 -3.37
C VAL A 28 1.05 -4.92 -2.04
N ASP A 29 2.37 -5.04 -1.89
CA ASP A 29 3.06 -4.56 -0.70
C ASP A 29 3.66 -3.19 -0.98
N ILE A 30 3.43 -2.26 -0.07
CA ILE A 30 3.99 -0.92 -0.16
C ILE A 30 4.92 -0.65 1.03
N ALA A 31 5.98 0.11 0.77
CA ALA A 31 6.90 0.58 1.78
C ALA A 31 6.46 1.98 2.21
N VAL A 32 6.11 2.11 3.46
CA VAL A 32 5.71 3.39 4.05
C VAL A 32 6.87 3.92 4.86
N ASP A 33 7.49 5.00 4.39
CA ASP A 33 8.64 5.59 5.05
C ASP A 33 8.22 6.73 5.96
N ASP A 34 8.82 6.73 7.14
CA ASP A 34 8.59 7.77 8.12
C ASP A 34 9.91 8.07 8.86
N TYR A 35 9.93 9.11 9.64
CA TYR A 35 11.11 9.48 10.43
C TYR A 35 10.74 9.57 11.89
N SER A 36 11.58 8.97 12.72
CA SER A 36 11.45 9.06 14.17
C SER A 36 12.83 9.29 14.77
N LYS A 37 12.99 10.36 15.53
CA LYS A 37 14.26 10.71 16.19
C LYS A 37 15.44 10.80 15.22
N GLY A 38 15.20 11.36 14.03
CA GLY A 38 16.22 11.51 13.01
C GLY A 38 16.55 10.25 12.22
N LYS A 39 15.84 9.15 12.46
CA LYS A 39 16.05 7.89 11.74
C LYS A 39 14.87 7.58 10.84
N GLN A 40 15.17 7.07 9.66
CA GLN A 40 14.15 6.58 8.74
C GLN A 40 13.63 5.23 9.23
N ILE A 41 12.31 5.11 9.27
CA ILE A 41 11.63 3.87 9.63
C ILE A 41 10.76 3.48 8.45
N THR A 42 10.92 2.25 7.97
CA THR A 42 10.09 1.70 6.90
C THR A 42 9.13 0.68 7.46
N THR A 43 7.85 0.90 7.20
CA THR A 43 6.79 -0.05 7.57
C THR A 43 6.23 -0.67 6.30
N TRP A 44 6.23 -1.99 6.23
CA TRP A 44 5.64 -2.71 5.10
C TRP A 44 4.17 -2.95 5.35
N VAL A 45 3.35 -2.56 4.38
CA VAL A 45 1.90 -2.67 4.47
C VAL A 45 1.38 -3.40 3.24
N ARG A 46 0.55 -4.41 3.46
CA ARG A 46 -0.12 -5.13 2.37
C ARG A 46 -1.44 -4.48 2.04
N VAL A 47 -1.59 -4.07 0.80
CA VAL A 47 -2.82 -3.45 0.31
C VAL A 47 -3.61 -4.49 -0.47
N LYS A 48 -4.86 -4.67 -0.09
CA LYS A 48 -5.77 -5.63 -0.74
C LYS A 48 -7.04 -4.93 -1.17
N SER A 49 -7.58 -5.34 -2.30
CA SER A 49 -8.87 -4.84 -2.77
C SER A 49 -9.53 -5.85 -3.70
N SER A 50 -10.82 -6.03 -3.56
CA SER A 50 -11.64 -6.82 -4.48
C SER A 50 -12.45 -5.95 -5.44
N LYS A 51 -12.28 -4.63 -5.38
CA LYS A 51 -12.97 -3.71 -6.28
C LYS A 51 -12.46 -3.88 -7.71
N GLU A 52 -13.36 -3.95 -8.66
CA GLU A 52 -13.01 -4.17 -10.05
C GLU A 52 -12.07 -3.12 -10.62
N ASN A 53 -12.31 -1.85 -10.28
CA ASN A 53 -11.44 -0.76 -10.74
C ASN A 53 -10.02 -0.88 -10.17
N HIS A 54 -9.86 -1.39 -8.95
CA HIS A 54 -8.54 -1.63 -8.37
C HIS A 54 -7.84 -2.82 -9.02
N ILE A 55 -8.58 -3.86 -9.34
CA ILE A 55 -8.04 -5.02 -10.05
C ILE A 55 -7.52 -4.60 -11.42
N ARG A 56 -8.21 -3.69 -12.11
CA ARG A 56 -7.75 -3.14 -13.39
C ARG A 56 -6.48 -2.31 -13.25
N LEU A 57 -6.28 -1.67 -12.10
CA LEU A 57 -5.06 -0.88 -11.84
C LEU A 57 -3.84 -1.75 -11.58
N ALA A 58 -4.02 -3.05 -11.34
CA ALA A 58 -2.92 -3.92 -10.91
C ALA A 58 -1.72 -3.89 -11.85
N GLU A 59 -1.95 -3.83 -13.16
CA GLU A 59 -0.87 -3.79 -14.15
C GLU A 59 -0.04 -2.50 -14.09
N TYR A 60 -0.59 -1.44 -13.50
CA TYR A 60 0.11 -0.16 -13.36
C TYR A 60 0.74 0.03 -11.98
N LEU A 61 0.46 -0.88 -11.05
CA LEU A 61 1.00 -0.84 -9.68
C LEU A 61 2.33 -1.57 -9.64
N THR A 62 3.34 -0.94 -10.23
CA THR A 62 4.66 -1.53 -10.44
C THR A 62 5.68 -0.95 -9.47
N LYS A 63 6.79 -1.68 -9.30
CA LYS A 63 7.87 -1.35 -8.38
C LYS A 63 8.28 0.13 -8.43
N GLY A 64 8.35 0.74 -7.27
CA GLY A 64 8.84 2.11 -7.10
C GLY A 64 7.81 3.20 -7.28
N ARG A 65 6.63 2.89 -7.78
CA ARG A 65 5.58 3.90 -7.92
C ARG A 65 5.04 4.30 -6.56
N MET A 66 4.79 5.58 -6.40
CA MET A 66 4.21 6.10 -5.17
C MET A 66 2.69 6.14 -5.28
N VAL A 67 2.02 5.64 -4.25
CA VAL A 67 0.55 5.59 -4.21
C VAL A 67 0.03 6.14 -2.90
N LEU A 68 -1.16 6.72 -2.98
CA LEU A 68 -1.97 7.09 -1.82
C LEU A 68 -3.09 6.06 -1.69
N VAL A 69 -3.13 5.37 -0.58
CA VAL A 69 -4.13 4.35 -0.31
C VAL A 69 -5.01 4.79 0.85
N GLU A 70 -6.30 4.75 0.64
CA GLU A 70 -7.28 5.02 1.69
C GLU A 70 -8.08 3.77 1.95
N GLY A 71 -8.21 3.40 3.22
CA GLY A 71 -8.95 2.21 3.56
C GLY A 71 -8.82 1.81 5.02
N THR A 72 -9.33 0.64 5.32
CA THR A 72 -9.38 0.10 6.68
C THR A 72 -8.09 -0.65 6.99
N LEU A 73 -7.43 -0.25 8.06
CA LEU A 73 -6.20 -0.88 8.54
C LEU A 73 -6.53 -2.01 9.51
N THR A 74 -5.91 -3.15 9.31
CA THR A 74 -5.90 -4.25 10.26
C THR A 74 -4.47 -4.71 10.48
N SER A 75 -4.20 -5.27 11.66
CA SER A 75 -2.88 -5.82 11.98
C SER A 75 -3.07 -7.20 12.58
N SER A 76 -2.21 -8.12 12.20
CA SER A 76 -2.21 -9.49 12.71
C SER A 76 -0.80 -9.92 13.03
N ILE A 77 -0.67 -10.90 13.91
CA ILE A 77 0.61 -11.49 14.28
C ILE A 77 0.73 -12.84 13.58
N TRP A 78 1.90 -13.07 12.96
CA TRP A 78 2.22 -14.37 12.41
C TRP A 78 3.58 -14.82 12.94
N THR A 79 3.77 -16.12 13.01
CA THR A 79 5.00 -16.72 13.54
C THR A 79 5.75 -17.39 12.38
N ASP A 80 7.04 -17.07 12.25
CA ASP A 80 7.88 -17.66 11.23
C ASP A 80 8.40 -19.05 11.62
N ARG A 81 9.21 -19.66 10.74
CA ARG A 81 9.75 -20.99 10.97
C ARG A 81 10.68 -21.07 12.18
N ASN A 82 11.27 -19.96 12.57
CA ASN A 82 12.18 -19.88 13.72
C ASN A 82 11.44 -19.61 15.02
N GLY A 83 10.12 -19.52 14.99
CA GLY A 83 9.32 -19.21 16.17
C GLY A 83 9.25 -17.74 16.53
N GLU A 84 9.74 -16.86 15.66
CA GLU A 84 9.69 -15.42 15.89
C GLU A 84 8.35 -14.85 15.41
N ASN A 85 7.80 -13.92 16.21
CA ASN A 85 6.54 -13.26 15.89
C ASN A 85 6.78 -12.00 15.08
N HIS A 86 5.94 -11.81 14.07
CA HIS A 86 5.97 -10.64 13.20
C HIS A 86 4.57 -10.04 13.11
N ILE A 87 4.51 -8.73 12.90
CA ILE A 87 3.24 -8.03 12.71
C ILE A 87 3.05 -7.79 11.22
N GLN A 88 1.90 -8.19 10.69
CA GLN A 88 1.48 -7.89 9.33
C GLN A 88 0.43 -6.79 9.36
N HIS A 89 0.75 -5.65 8.78
CA HIS A 89 -0.20 -4.57 8.57
C HIS A 89 -0.86 -4.74 7.21
N SER A 90 -2.17 -4.62 7.17
CA SER A 90 -2.93 -4.76 5.92
C SER A 90 -3.97 -3.64 5.82
N ILE A 91 -4.16 -3.13 4.61
CA ILE A 91 -5.20 -2.16 4.32
C ILE A 91 -6.15 -2.77 3.30
N ILE A 92 -7.44 -2.79 3.64
CA ILE A 92 -8.48 -3.10 2.67
C ILE A 92 -8.85 -1.78 2.01
N ALA A 93 -8.41 -1.60 0.77
CA ALA A 93 -8.46 -0.31 0.11
C ALA A 93 -9.85 0.04 -0.41
N ASP A 94 -10.28 1.25 -0.09
CA ASP A 94 -11.45 1.88 -0.71
C ASP A 94 -11.03 2.73 -1.90
N SER A 95 -9.85 3.34 -1.82
CA SER A 95 -9.32 4.22 -2.86
C SER A 95 -7.82 4.00 -3.01
N ILE A 96 -7.35 3.97 -4.25
CA ILE A 96 -5.93 3.92 -4.60
C ILE A 96 -5.69 4.97 -5.66
N ALA A 97 -4.76 5.89 -5.40
CA ALA A 97 -4.40 6.96 -6.33
C ALA A 97 -2.90 7.00 -6.52
N PHE A 98 -2.44 7.35 -7.73
CA PHE A 98 -1.03 7.54 -7.99
C PHE A 98 -0.57 8.92 -7.57
N VAL A 99 0.64 8.99 -7.03
CA VAL A 99 1.28 10.23 -6.63
C VAL A 99 2.49 10.44 -7.54
N ASN A 100 2.52 11.57 -8.26
CA ASN A 100 3.60 11.89 -9.19
C ASN A 100 4.70 12.72 -8.52
N ALA A 101 5.33 12.14 -7.49
CA ALA A 101 6.42 12.80 -6.80
C ALA A 101 7.68 12.86 -7.67
N GLY A 102 8.38 13.99 -7.66
CA GLY A 102 9.64 14.16 -8.36
C GLY A 102 9.53 14.61 -9.82
N LYS A 103 8.33 14.88 -10.33
CA LYS A 103 8.11 15.44 -11.65
C LYS A 103 7.83 16.94 -11.58
N LYS A 104 7.88 17.62 -12.75
CA LYS A 104 7.62 19.05 -12.82
C LYS A 104 6.27 19.47 -12.27
N ASP A 105 5.27 18.65 -12.46
CA ASP A 105 3.90 18.86 -12.00
C ASP A 105 3.66 18.35 -10.58
N ALA A 106 4.71 17.94 -9.91
CA ALA A 106 4.62 17.42 -8.54
C ALA A 106 4.02 18.45 -7.56
N THR A 107 4.20 19.75 -7.86
CA THR A 107 3.63 20.80 -7.03
C THR A 107 2.11 20.69 -6.93
N ASP A 108 1.44 20.45 -8.03
CA ASP A 108 -0.01 20.27 -8.04
C ASP A 108 -0.41 19.03 -7.27
N THR A 109 0.33 17.94 -7.46
CA THR A 109 0.08 16.69 -6.74
C THR A 109 0.28 16.87 -5.24
N LEU A 110 1.34 17.58 -4.85
CA LEU A 110 1.61 17.86 -3.45
C LEU A 110 0.53 18.74 -2.82
N SER A 111 0.00 19.68 -3.57
CA SER A 111 -1.10 20.52 -3.10
C SER A 111 -2.34 19.69 -2.77
N LEU A 112 -2.62 18.67 -3.59
CA LEU A 112 -3.74 17.75 -3.33
C LEU A 112 -3.49 16.90 -2.08
N ILE A 113 -2.25 16.52 -1.84
CA ILE A 113 -1.90 15.72 -0.66
C ILE A 113 -2.05 16.52 0.63
N HIS A 114 -1.78 17.81 0.58
CA HIS A 114 -1.83 18.67 1.75
C HIS A 114 -3.26 19.13 2.11
N ILE A 115 -4.20 18.80 1.32
CA ILE A 115 -5.60 19.05 1.63
C ILE A 115 -6.12 17.94 2.56
#